data_ea863f80c8887d32d9c38e9afcfc59aa
#
_entry.id   ea863f80c8887d32d9c38e9afcfc59aa
#
_cell.length_a   1.000
_cell.length_b   1.000
_cell.length_c   1.000
_cell.angle_alpha   90.00
_cell.angle_beta   90.00
_cell.angle_gamma   90.00
#
_symmetry.space_group_name_H-M   'P 1'
#
loop_
_entity.id
_entity.type
_entity.pdbx_description
1 polymer ?
#
loop_
_entity_poly.entity_id
_entity_poly.type
_entity_poly.pdbx_seq_one_letter_code
_entity_poly.pdbx_strand_id
1 'polypeptide(L)'
;ETEDYTFTVITPPTCMSPTQLGANINSLTEAGLYWTSDGTLFEVEYGTQGFTLGTGTPVTGITSNSTVLSDLTPNTYHHYYVRRDCGDGDLSPWTGPYTFDTNYCQATSQWTGYDITSFVTTGGIPFDISNTNSGDSPNGYGNFTSMSVHHFETGQVDFTITTNNSLHVSMWIDWNNNMIFDTDELVASFAESNTHAGSFLIPIGTPVGDYRIRLRGRPSWDGPVNPCGHI
;
A
#
# COMPACT_ATOMS: atom_id res chain seq x y z
N GLU A 1 -29.91 -43.10 -13.78
CA GLU A 1 -28.45 -43.13 -13.72
C GLU A 1 -28.02 -43.35 -12.31
N THR A 2 -27.05 -44.24 -12.06
CA THR A 2 -26.51 -44.52 -10.72
C THR A 2 -24.99 -44.40 -10.82
N GLU A 3 -24.38 -43.66 -9.88
CA GLU A 3 -22.94 -43.47 -9.82
C GLU A 3 -22.43 -43.85 -8.44
N ASP A 4 -21.32 -44.57 -8.37
CA ASP A 4 -20.68 -45.00 -7.14
C ASP A 4 -19.34 -44.28 -6.98
N TYR A 5 -19.09 -43.73 -5.77
CA TYR A 5 -17.87 -43.06 -5.45
C TYR A 5 -17.22 -43.67 -4.18
N THR A 6 -15.91 -43.56 -4.07
CA THR A 6 -15.17 -44.04 -2.89
C THR A 6 -14.77 -42.85 -2.03
N PHE A 7 -15.05 -42.93 -0.73
CA PHE A 7 -14.56 -42.02 0.30
C PHE A 7 -13.53 -42.76 1.16
N THR A 8 -12.34 -42.18 1.31
CA THR A 8 -11.27 -42.77 2.12
C THR A 8 -11.07 -41.95 3.39
N VAL A 9 -11.17 -42.56 4.55
CA VAL A 9 -10.80 -41.96 5.83
C VAL A 9 -9.33 -42.18 6.06
N ILE A 10 -8.58 -41.09 6.29
CA ILE A 10 -7.17 -41.10 6.63
C ILE A 10 -6.97 -40.69 8.09
N THR A 11 -5.85 -41.08 8.70
CA THR A 11 -5.46 -40.57 10.01
C THR A 11 -5.19 -39.07 9.92
N PRO A 12 -5.62 -38.25 10.90
CA PRO A 12 -5.23 -36.83 10.93
C PRO A 12 -3.71 -36.68 10.93
N PRO A 13 -3.15 -35.63 10.29
CA PRO A 13 -1.72 -35.36 10.38
C PRO A 13 -1.35 -35.03 11.84
N THR A 14 -0.18 -35.49 12.26
CA THR A 14 0.37 -35.26 13.61
C THR A 14 0.78 -33.79 13.80
N CYS A 15 1.16 -33.12 12.70
CA CYS A 15 1.56 -31.73 12.66
C CYS A 15 0.59 -30.93 11.77
N MET A 16 -0.26 -30.12 12.40
CA MET A 16 -1.28 -29.34 11.70
C MET A 16 -0.70 -28.07 11.10
N SER A 17 -1.04 -27.81 9.84
CA SER A 17 -0.62 -26.61 9.15
C SER A 17 -1.28 -25.34 9.72
N PRO A 18 -0.58 -24.19 9.72
CA PRO A 18 -1.18 -22.88 10.00
C PRO A 18 -2.32 -22.54 9.02
N THR A 19 -3.25 -21.70 9.47
CA THR A 19 -4.44 -21.26 8.72
C THR A 19 -4.61 -19.74 8.82
N GLN A 20 -5.55 -19.16 8.09
CA GLN A 20 -5.90 -17.74 8.15
C GLN A 20 -4.67 -16.82 8.01
N LEU A 21 -3.91 -17.02 6.95
CA LEU A 21 -2.76 -16.19 6.64
C LEU A 21 -3.18 -14.75 6.33
N GLY A 22 -2.35 -13.78 6.75
CA GLY A 22 -2.55 -12.37 6.45
C GLY A 22 -1.26 -11.58 6.53
N ALA A 23 -1.32 -10.33 6.10
CA ALA A 23 -0.21 -9.39 6.18
C ALA A 23 -0.71 -7.98 6.50
N ASN A 24 0.05 -7.26 7.33
CA ASN A 24 -0.08 -5.82 7.54
C ASN A 24 1.14 -5.14 6.90
N ILE A 25 0.91 -4.16 6.04
CA ILE A 25 1.99 -3.43 5.38
C ILE A 25 2.40 -2.28 6.30
N ASN A 26 3.65 -2.29 6.74
CA ASN A 26 4.21 -1.30 7.66
C ASN A 26 4.92 -0.16 6.90
N SER A 27 5.51 -0.47 5.74
CA SER A 27 6.16 0.49 4.85
C SER A 27 6.36 -0.10 3.44
N LEU A 28 6.98 0.67 2.55
CA LEU A 28 7.37 0.20 1.20
C LEU A 28 8.32 -1.03 1.23
N THR A 29 9.00 -1.26 2.35
CA THR A 29 10.03 -2.29 2.48
C THR A 29 9.80 -3.22 3.66
N GLU A 30 8.67 -3.08 4.38
CA GLU A 30 8.38 -3.87 5.57
C GLU A 30 6.93 -4.34 5.62
N ALA A 31 6.73 -5.59 5.99
CA ALA A 31 5.41 -6.18 6.21
C ALA A 31 5.40 -7.10 7.43
N GLY A 32 4.38 -6.99 8.27
CA GLY A 32 4.10 -7.91 9.35
C GLY A 32 3.20 -9.04 8.87
N LEU A 33 3.73 -10.25 8.78
CA LEU A 33 2.97 -11.46 8.45
C LEU A 33 2.32 -12.06 9.69
N TYR A 34 1.13 -12.63 9.54
CA TYR A 34 0.45 -13.34 10.63
C TYR A 34 -0.35 -14.54 10.12
N TRP A 35 -0.62 -15.47 11.01
CA TRP A 35 -1.42 -16.69 10.75
C TRP A 35 -2.07 -17.19 12.04
N THR A 36 -2.97 -18.15 11.92
CA THR A 36 -3.59 -18.83 13.07
C THR A 36 -3.00 -20.24 13.20
N SER A 37 -2.50 -20.59 14.38
CA SER A 37 -2.04 -21.93 14.74
C SER A 37 -1.96 -22.06 16.27
N ASP A 38 -2.03 -23.29 16.77
CA ASP A 38 -1.74 -23.67 18.16
C ASP A 38 -0.27 -24.06 18.38
N GLY A 39 0.56 -23.99 17.33
CA GLY A 39 1.99 -24.26 17.38
C GLY A 39 2.81 -23.17 18.04
N THR A 40 4.06 -23.49 18.32
CA THR A 40 5.01 -22.58 18.97
C THR A 40 6.33 -22.43 18.18
N LEU A 41 6.46 -23.10 17.04
CA LEU A 41 7.61 -22.97 16.18
C LEU A 41 7.19 -23.04 14.71
N PHE A 42 7.67 -22.10 13.91
CA PHE A 42 7.25 -21.93 12.51
C PHE A 42 8.43 -21.61 11.60
N GLU A 43 8.22 -21.90 10.33
CA GLU A 43 9.06 -21.47 9.23
C GLU A 43 8.21 -20.74 8.19
N VAL A 44 8.75 -19.67 7.64
CA VAL A 44 8.18 -18.90 6.53
C VAL A 44 9.16 -18.94 5.36
N GLU A 45 8.64 -19.02 4.16
CA GLU A 45 9.39 -18.78 2.94
C GLU A 45 8.65 -17.71 2.12
N TYR A 46 9.36 -16.66 1.69
CA TYR A 46 8.77 -15.54 0.96
C TYR A 46 9.62 -15.16 -0.25
N GLY A 47 8.99 -14.46 -1.18
CA GLY A 47 9.64 -13.95 -2.39
C GLY A 47 8.69 -13.06 -3.20
N THR A 48 9.14 -12.59 -4.35
CA THR A 48 8.27 -11.89 -5.30
C THR A 48 7.16 -12.82 -5.80
N GLN A 49 6.03 -12.24 -6.18
CA GLN A 49 4.88 -13.02 -6.67
C GLN A 49 5.30 -14.02 -7.76
N GLY A 50 4.85 -15.26 -7.59
CA GLY A 50 5.12 -16.35 -8.54
C GLY A 50 6.44 -17.08 -8.30
N PHE A 51 7.18 -16.79 -7.24
CA PHE A 51 8.36 -17.62 -6.89
C PHE A 51 7.94 -19.06 -6.61
N THR A 52 8.82 -19.99 -6.89
CA THR A 52 8.59 -21.41 -6.62
C THR A 52 9.02 -21.74 -5.19
N LEU A 53 8.15 -22.39 -4.42
CA LEU A 53 8.48 -22.86 -3.07
C LEU A 53 9.78 -23.68 -3.08
N GLY A 54 10.70 -23.36 -2.17
CA GLY A 54 12.07 -23.89 -2.12
C GLY A 54 13.11 -23.00 -2.80
N THR A 55 12.69 -21.89 -3.45
CA THR A 55 13.61 -20.91 -4.08
C THR A 55 13.49 -19.51 -3.50
N GLY A 56 12.59 -19.31 -2.53
CA GLY A 56 12.40 -18.05 -1.85
C GLY A 56 13.39 -17.80 -0.72
N THR A 57 13.18 -16.73 0.01
CA THR A 57 13.95 -16.38 1.21
C THR A 57 13.35 -17.07 2.43
N PRO A 58 14.07 -17.96 3.11
CA PRO A 58 13.59 -18.65 4.30
C PRO A 58 13.74 -17.78 5.55
N VAL A 59 12.73 -17.84 6.43
CA VAL A 59 12.77 -17.32 7.81
C VAL A 59 12.41 -18.48 8.73
N THR A 60 13.32 -18.85 9.61
CA THR A 60 13.18 -20.02 10.50
C THR A 60 13.25 -19.62 11.97
N GLY A 61 12.82 -20.50 12.87
CA GLY A 61 12.88 -20.25 14.31
C GLY A 61 11.86 -19.22 14.80
N ILE A 62 10.76 -19.04 14.10
CA ILE A 62 9.69 -18.11 14.49
C ILE A 62 8.90 -18.75 15.61
N THR A 63 8.84 -18.09 16.78
CA THR A 63 8.19 -18.62 18.01
C THR A 63 6.84 -17.99 18.31
N SER A 64 6.31 -17.18 17.38
CA SER A 64 4.98 -16.53 17.47
C SER A 64 4.18 -16.79 16.20
N ASN A 65 2.88 -16.56 16.26
CA ASN A 65 2.01 -16.66 15.08
C ASN A 65 2.13 -15.45 14.14
N SER A 66 3.27 -14.76 14.18
CA SER A 66 3.60 -13.62 13.32
C SER A 66 5.11 -13.43 13.18
N THR A 67 5.51 -12.74 12.13
CA THR A 67 6.90 -12.29 11.92
C THR A 67 6.89 -11.01 11.11
N VAL A 68 7.96 -10.24 11.21
CA VAL A 68 8.14 -9.03 10.37
C VAL A 68 9.19 -9.34 9.30
N LEU A 69 8.86 -9.03 8.08
CA LEU A 69 9.79 -9.02 6.95
C LEU A 69 10.28 -7.59 6.71
N SER A 70 11.58 -7.42 6.58
CA SER A 70 12.23 -6.18 6.16
C SER A 70 12.93 -6.33 4.81
N ASP A 71 13.43 -5.22 4.27
CA ASP A 71 14.16 -5.17 2.99
C ASP A 71 13.36 -5.74 1.79
N LEU A 72 12.02 -5.64 1.85
CA LEU A 72 11.15 -5.99 0.74
C LEU A 72 11.37 -5.02 -0.43
N THR A 73 11.16 -5.52 -1.65
CA THR A 73 11.18 -4.66 -2.85
C THR A 73 9.96 -3.76 -2.85
N PRO A 74 10.11 -2.43 -2.92
CA PRO A 74 8.99 -1.49 -3.00
C PRO A 74 8.12 -1.71 -4.23
N ASN A 75 6.84 -1.32 -4.13
CA ASN A 75 5.86 -1.37 -5.21
C ASN A 75 5.79 -2.75 -5.90
N THR A 76 5.86 -3.80 -5.12
CA THR A 76 5.98 -5.18 -5.61
C THR A 76 4.97 -6.07 -4.92
N TYR A 77 4.37 -6.99 -5.68
CA TYR A 77 3.58 -8.08 -5.12
C TYR A 77 4.51 -9.18 -4.62
N HIS A 78 4.23 -9.65 -3.42
CA HIS A 78 4.97 -10.71 -2.75
C HIS A 78 4.07 -11.89 -2.44
N HIS A 79 4.65 -13.09 -2.39
CA HIS A 79 4.03 -14.30 -1.86
C HIS A 79 4.77 -14.75 -0.61
N TYR A 80 4.04 -15.35 0.34
CA TYR A 80 4.66 -16.15 1.37
C TYR A 80 3.90 -17.44 1.63
N TYR A 81 4.65 -18.39 2.15
CA TYR A 81 4.18 -19.67 2.66
C TYR A 81 4.62 -19.78 4.11
N VAL A 82 3.85 -20.50 4.91
CA VAL A 82 4.18 -20.79 6.31
C VAL A 82 3.92 -22.26 6.61
N ARG A 83 4.79 -22.87 7.44
CA ARG A 83 4.55 -24.18 8.00
C ARG A 83 4.90 -24.20 9.47
N ARG A 84 4.31 -25.15 10.20
CA ARG A 84 4.63 -25.44 11.59
C ARG A 84 5.77 -26.45 11.65
N ASP A 85 6.67 -26.26 12.59
CA ASP A 85 7.64 -27.26 13.03
C ASP A 85 7.15 -27.86 14.36
N CYS A 86 6.85 -29.15 14.36
CA CYS A 86 6.36 -29.86 15.54
C CYS A 86 7.50 -30.57 16.32
N GLY A 87 8.75 -30.34 15.92
CA GLY A 87 9.94 -30.95 16.51
C GLY A 87 10.25 -32.31 15.92
N ASP A 88 11.46 -32.83 16.24
CA ASP A 88 11.97 -34.15 15.82
C ASP A 88 11.90 -34.39 14.29
N GLY A 89 11.89 -33.30 13.49
CA GLY A 89 11.79 -33.40 12.03
C GLY A 89 10.35 -33.55 11.51
N ASP A 90 9.34 -33.53 12.38
CA ASP A 90 7.92 -33.52 11.99
C ASP A 90 7.49 -32.10 11.60
N LEU A 91 7.35 -31.89 10.31
CA LEU A 91 6.96 -30.58 9.70
C LEU A 91 5.58 -30.70 9.08
N SER A 92 4.73 -29.69 9.31
CA SER A 92 3.46 -29.64 8.60
C SER A 92 3.66 -29.39 7.10
N PRO A 93 2.69 -29.70 6.26
CA PRO A 93 2.64 -29.16 4.92
C PRO A 93 2.67 -27.62 4.95
N TRP A 94 3.24 -27.02 3.89
CA TRP A 94 3.20 -25.59 3.69
C TRP A 94 1.79 -25.10 3.43
N THR A 95 1.39 -23.99 4.05
CA THR A 95 0.17 -23.26 3.72
C THR A 95 0.53 -22.00 2.95
N GLY A 96 -0.20 -21.71 1.89
CA GLY A 96 0.04 -20.60 0.98
C GLY A 96 -0.10 -20.99 -0.49
N PRO A 97 0.24 -20.10 -1.44
CA PRO A 97 0.78 -18.76 -1.19
C PRO A 97 -0.28 -17.77 -0.68
N TYR A 98 0.09 -16.93 0.25
CA TYR A 98 -0.63 -15.70 0.53
C TYR A 98 0.02 -14.55 -0.23
N THR A 99 -0.78 -13.73 -0.89
CA THR A 99 -0.31 -12.58 -1.67
C THR A 99 -0.51 -11.30 -0.88
N PHE A 100 0.53 -10.49 -0.79
CA PHE A 100 0.47 -9.11 -0.28
C PHE A 100 1.30 -8.20 -1.19
N ASP A 101 1.08 -6.90 -1.09
CA ASP A 101 1.85 -5.94 -1.87
C ASP A 101 2.40 -4.83 -0.97
N THR A 102 3.52 -4.24 -1.42
CA THR A 102 4.15 -3.08 -0.80
C THR A 102 3.78 -1.80 -1.58
N ASN A 103 2.49 -1.63 -1.86
CA ASN A 103 1.95 -0.50 -2.61
C ASN A 103 1.03 0.35 -1.74
N TYR A 104 0.93 1.63 -2.08
CA TYR A 104 -0.15 2.46 -1.56
C TYR A 104 -1.51 1.93 -2.01
N CYS A 105 -2.52 2.16 -1.19
CA CYS A 105 -3.90 1.80 -1.53
C CYS A 105 -4.30 2.30 -2.92
N GLN A 106 -5.03 1.47 -3.66
CA GLN A 106 -5.53 1.82 -4.97
C GLN A 106 -6.59 2.92 -4.87
N ALA A 107 -6.46 3.93 -5.73
CA ALA A 107 -7.43 4.99 -5.91
C ALA A 107 -7.86 4.98 -7.37
N THR A 108 -9.15 4.83 -7.62
CA THR A 108 -9.73 4.81 -8.97
C THR A 108 -10.96 5.72 -9.02
N SER A 109 -11.32 6.18 -10.21
CA SER A 109 -12.51 6.97 -10.45
C SER A 109 -13.25 6.47 -11.69
N GLN A 110 -14.58 6.50 -11.63
CA GLN A 110 -15.43 6.27 -12.79
C GLN A 110 -15.84 7.58 -13.50
N TRP A 111 -15.51 8.72 -12.91
CA TRP A 111 -15.91 10.03 -13.43
C TRP A 111 -15.00 10.44 -14.58
N THR A 112 -15.52 10.39 -15.80
CA THR A 112 -14.83 10.92 -16.98
C THR A 112 -15.09 12.41 -17.12
N GLY A 113 -14.05 13.16 -17.52
CA GLY A 113 -14.16 14.61 -17.69
C GLY A 113 -14.14 15.40 -16.39
N TYR A 114 -13.73 14.81 -15.29
CA TYR A 114 -13.54 15.43 -13.97
C TYR A 114 -12.09 15.23 -13.51
N ASP A 115 -11.17 15.88 -14.20
CA ASP A 115 -9.75 15.60 -14.10
C ASP A 115 -8.99 16.73 -13.41
N ILE A 116 -7.97 16.36 -12.64
CA ILE A 116 -6.92 17.29 -12.24
C ILE A 116 -6.03 17.49 -13.46
N THR A 117 -5.97 18.70 -13.97
CA THR A 117 -5.23 19.04 -15.20
C THR A 117 -3.85 19.61 -14.94
N SER A 118 -3.61 20.13 -13.72
CA SER A 118 -2.32 20.67 -13.33
C SER A 118 -2.09 20.57 -11.83
N PHE A 119 -0.84 20.31 -11.46
CA PHE A 119 -0.34 20.48 -10.11
C PHE A 119 1.05 21.13 -10.19
N VAL A 120 1.17 22.31 -9.63
CA VAL A 120 2.39 23.12 -9.65
C VAL A 120 2.71 23.54 -8.23
N THR A 121 3.98 23.42 -7.84
CA THR A 121 4.49 23.94 -6.57
C THR A 121 5.42 25.15 -6.81
N THR A 122 5.61 25.94 -5.77
CA THR A 122 6.61 27.00 -5.71
C THR A 122 7.22 27.08 -4.32
N GLY A 123 8.46 27.52 -4.25
CA GLY A 123 9.22 27.59 -2.98
C GLY A 123 10.15 26.40 -2.79
N GLY A 124 10.16 25.43 -3.68
CA GLY A 124 11.07 24.29 -3.62
C GLY A 124 12.56 24.69 -3.75
N ILE A 125 13.45 23.92 -3.12
CA ILE A 125 14.89 24.15 -3.11
C ILE A 125 15.61 22.81 -3.38
N PRO A 126 16.19 22.57 -4.54
CA PRO A 126 16.23 23.43 -5.74
C PRO A 126 15.10 23.15 -6.76
N PHE A 127 14.17 22.21 -6.49
CA PHE A 127 13.20 21.74 -7.46
C PHE A 127 11.76 21.93 -6.99
N ASP A 128 10.89 22.29 -7.94
CA ASP A 128 9.44 22.34 -7.81
C ASP A 128 8.76 21.32 -8.74
N ILE A 129 7.57 20.89 -8.37
CA ILE A 129 6.69 20.13 -9.26
C ILE A 129 6.11 21.09 -10.30
N SER A 130 6.18 20.72 -11.57
CA SER A 130 5.57 21.46 -12.69
C SER A 130 4.83 20.48 -13.61
N ASN A 131 3.70 19.94 -13.11
CA ASN A 131 2.81 19.11 -13.92
C ASN A 131 1.67 20.00 -14.45
N THR A 132 1.74 20.41 -15.70
CA THR A 132 0.81 21.36 -16.31
C THR A 132 -0.12 20.75 -17.35
N ASN A 133 -0.10 19.45 -17.53
CA ASN A 133 -0.90 18.74 -18.52
C ASN A 133 -1.13 17.29 -18.14
N SER A 134 -1.67 17.04 -16.92
CA SER A 134 -1.93 15.68 -16.45
C SER A 134 -3.14 15.04 -17.15
N GLY A 135 -4.19 15.78 -17.43
CA GLY A 135 -5.35 15.34 -18.21
C GLY A 135 -6.03 14.06 -17.71
N ASP A 136 -6.82 13.44 -18.57
CA ASP A 136 -7.53 12.18 -18.30
C ASP A 136 -6.52 11.02 -18.16
N SER A 137 -6.58 10.35 -17.03
CA SER A 137 -5.70 9.23 -16.71
C SER A 137 -6.49 7.90 -16.70
N PRO A 138 -5.89 6.78 -17.16
CA PRO A 138 -6.57 5.49 -17.15
C PRO A 138 -7.13 5.13 -15.77
N ASN A 139 -8.41 4.77 -15.69
CA ASN A 139 -9.13 4.49 -14.45
C ASN A 139 -9.12 5.64 -13.42
N GLY A 140 -8.92 6.88 -13.87
CA GLY A 140 -8.84 8.06 -13.02
C GLY A 140 -7.62 8.11 -12.10
N TYR A 141 -6.54 7.39 -12.44
CA TYR A 141 -5.30 7.39 -11.67
C TYR A 141 -4.08 7.72 -12.54
N GLY A 142 -3.47 8.87 -12.27
CA GLY A 142 -2.19 9.30 -12.87
C GLY A 142 -1.02 9.08 -11.91
N ASN A 143 0.04 8.44 -12.37
CA ASN A 143 1.28 8.27 -11.61
C ASN A 143 2.32 9.27 -12.08
N PHE A 144 2.60 10.28 -11.27
CA PHE A 144 3.57 11.35 -11.52
C PHE A 144 4.71 11.36 -10.49
N THR A 145 5.02 10.23 -9.88
CA THR A 145 6.02 10.10 -8.80
C THR A 145 7.46 10.34 -9.26
N SER A 146 7.69 10.52 -10.55
CA SER A 146 8.98 11.00 -11.08
C SER A 146 9.19 12.51 -10.93
N MET A 147 8.13 13.26 -10.55
CA MET A 147 8.19 14.67 -10.23
C MET A 147 8.22 14.85 -8.73
N SER A 148 9.08 15.73 -8.24
CA SER A 148 9.20 16.01 -6.80
C SER A 148 9.44 17.49 -6.54
N VAL A 149 8.99 17.96 -5.39
CA VAL A 149 9.39 19.23 -4.80
C VAL A 149 10.35 18.93 -3.65
N HIS A 150 11.42 19.71 -3.54
CA HIS A 150 12.43 19.54 -2.49
C HIS A 150 12.37 20.72 -1.52
N HIS A 151 12.47 20.45 -0.24
CA HIS A 151 12.62 21.47 0.78
C HIS A 151 13.21 20.88 2.08
N PHE A 152 13.55 21.75 3.04
CA PHE A 152 13.98 21.38 4.39
C PHE A 152 12.76 21.24 5.31
N GLU A 153 12.93 20.56 6.45
CA GLU A 153 11.94 20.58 7.52
C GLU A 153 11.62 22.05 7.93
N THR A 154 10.41 22.30 8.38
CA THR A 154 9.85 23.62 8.69
C THR A 154 9.74 24.58 7.49
N GLY A 155 10.15 24.16 6.30
CA GLY A 155 9.99 24.93 5.08
C GLY A 155 8.56 24.92 4.58
N GLN A 156 8.16 26.02 3.93
CA GLN A 156 6.86 26.16 3.31
C GLN A 156 6.94 25.93 1.81
N VAL A 157 6.04 25.12 1.30
CA VAL A 157 5.83 24.93 -0.13
C VAL A 157 4.43 25.44 -0.48
N ASP A 158 4.34 26.36 -1.42
CA ASP A 158 3.08 26.83 -1.97
C ASP A 158 2.69 25.97 -3.18
N PHE A 159 1.39 25.80 -3.42
CA PHE A 159 0.92 25.00 -4.56
C PHE A 159 -0.32 25.55 -5.20
N THR A 160 -0.51 25.20 -6.46
CA THR A 160 -1.74 25.43 -7.23
C THR A 160 -2.17 24.16 -7.95
N ILE A 161 -3.45 23.81 -7.81
CA ILE A 161 -4.09 22.69 -8.50
C ILE A 161 -5.17 23.27 -9.42
N THR A 162 -5.19 22.84 -10.69
CA THR A 162 -6.27 23.19 -11.62
C THR A 162 -7.00 21.94 -12.09
N THR A 163 -8.29 22.07 -12.36
CA THR A 163 -9.17 21.00 -12.81
C THR A 163 -9.96 21.48 -14.05
N ASN A 164 -10.36 20.53 -14.90
CA ASN A 164 -11.16 20.88 -16.09
C ASN A 164 -12.63 21.20 -15.77
N ASN A 165 -13.14 20.68 -14.66
CA ASN A 165 -14.45 20.99 -14.11
C ASN A 165 -14.33 21.33 -12.63
N SER A 166 -15.38 21.93 -12.06
CA SER A 166 -15.42 22.29 -10.65
C SER A 166 -15.42 21.03 -9.78
N LEU A 167 -14.41 20.87 -8.93
CA LEU A 167 -14.23 19.70 -8.06
C LEU A 167 -13.97 20.11 -6.61
N HIS A 168 -14.37 19.26 -5.67
CA HIS A 168 -13.71 19.16 -4.38
C HIS A 168 -12.35 18.50 -4.58
N VAL A 169 -11.29 19.10 -4.07
CA VAL A 169 -9.94 18.51 -4.11
C VAL A 169 -9.39 18.37 -2.71
N SER A 170 -8.84 17.22 -2.41
CA SER A 170 -8.08 16.97 -1.18
C SER A 170 -6.69 16.51 -1.49
N MET A 171 -5.74 16.86 -0.61
CA MET A 171 -4.32 16.53 -0.73
C MET A 171 -3.82 15.94 0.58
N TRP A 172 -3.15 14.80 0.48
CA TRP A 172 -2.47 14.12 1.59
C TRP A 172 -0.98 14.05 1.32
N ILE A 173 -0.20 14.04 2.39
CA ILE A 173 1.24 13.74 2.34
C ILE A 173 1.52 12.70 3.43
N ASP A 174 1.98 11.52 3.04
CA ASP A 174 2.36 10.44 3.95
C ASP A 174 3.68 10.81 4.67
N TRP A 175 3.56 11.53 5.79
CA TRP A 175 4.70 12.06 6.54
C TRP A 175 5.45 11.02 7.36
N ASN A 176 4.79 9.94 7.72
CA ASN A 176 5.38 8.85 8.50
C ASN A 176 5.88 7.70 7.62
N ASN A 177 5.60 7.77 6.31
CA ASN A 177 6.02 6.83 5.26
C ASN A 177 5.53 5.39 5.52
N ASN A 178 4.32 5.27 6.12
CA ASN A 178 3.69 3.99 6.44
C ASN A 178 2.80 3.44 5.33
N MET A 179 2.66 4.15 4.19
CA MET A 179 1.86 3.83 3.00
C MET A 179 0.34 3.92 3.22
N ILE A 180 -0.07 4.51 4.31
CA ILE A 180 -1.45 4.85 4.62
C ILE A 180 -1.54 6.37 4.60
N PHE A 181 -2.59 6.90 4.01
CA PHE A 181 -2.89 8.33 4.13
C PHE A 181 -3.84 8.52 5.31
N ASP A 182 -3.27 8.78 6.48
CA ASP A 182 -4.01 8.97 7.72
C ASP A 182 -4.77 10.31 7.75
N THR A 183 -5.66 10.48 8.71
CA THR A 183 -6.46 11.72 8.81
C THR A 183 -5.64 12.93 9.19
N ASP A 184 -4.55 12.77 9.91
CA ASP A 184 -3.60 13.81 10.30
C ASP A 184 -2.59 14.16 9.18
N GLU A 185 -2.58 13.38 8.11
CA GLU A 185 -1.80 13.60 6.90
C GLU A 185 -2.58 14.32 5.80
N LEU A 186 -3.84 14.64 6.04
CA LEU A 186 -4.63 15.50 5.17
C LEU A 186 -4.13 16.96 5.30
N VAL A 187 -3.35 17.42 4.33
CA VAL A 187 -2.75 18.75 4.36
C VAL A 187 -3.63 19.83 3.76
N ALA A 188 -4.55 19.48 2.86
CA ALA A 188 -5.51 20.42 2.28
C ALA A 188 -6.80 19.72 1.86
N SER A 189 -7.92 20.43 2.02
CA SER A 189 -9.23 20.03 1.50
C SER A 189 -9.99 21.28 1.06
N PHE A 190 -10.33 21.34 -0.21
CA PHE A 190 -10.94 22.50 -0.84
C PHE A 190 -12.38 22.23 -1.23
N ALA A 191 -13.21 23.24 -1.07
CA ALA A 191 -14.53 23.27 -1.65
C ALA A 191 -14.45 23.32 -3.19
N GLU A 192 -15.58 23.06 -3.82
CA GLU A 192 -15.77 23.00 -5.26
C GLU A 192 -15.25 24.24 -5.99
N SER A 193 -14.28 24.06 -6.88
CA SER A 193 -13.68 25.11 -7.73
C SER A 193 -12.92 24.47 -8.89
N ASN A 194 -12.55 25.26 -9.89
CA ASN A 194 -11.64 24.86 -10.98
C ASN A 194 -10.17 25.18 -10.67
N THR A 195 -9.93 25.96 -9.60
CA THR A 195 -8.57 26.30 -9.18
C THR A 195 -8.52 26.32 -7.66
N HIS A 196 -7.52 25.65 -7.13
CA HIS A 196 -7.27 25.56 -5.70
C HIS A 196 -5.81 25.96 -5.44
N ALA A 197 -5.59 26.85 -4.49
CA ALA A 197 -4.26 27.28 -4.08
C ALA A 197 -4.13 27.18 -2.57
N GLY A 198 -2.94 26.80 -2.12
CA GLY A 198 -2.63 26.66 -0.71
C GLY A 198 -1.16 26.49 -0.49
N SER A 199 -0.82 26.18 0.75
CA SER A 199 0.56 25.86 1.15
C SER A 199 0.56 24.75 2.17
N PHE A 200 1.69 24.05 2.29
CA PHE A 200 1.96 23.15 3.40
C PHE A 200 3.34 23.45 4.00
N LEU A 201 3.45 23.15 5.29
CA LEU A 201 4.72 23.18 6.01
C LEU A 201 5.21 21.76 6.22
N ILE A 202 6.51 21.53 5.98
CA ILE A 202 7.11 20.25 6.31
C ILE A 202 7.22 20.16 7.84
N PRO A 203 6.63 19.14 8.49
CA PRO A 203 6.64 19.01 9.94
C PRO A 203 8.05 18.97 10.51
N ILE A 204 8.22 19.55 11.70
CA ILE A 204 9.48 19.45 12.43
C ILE A 204 9.75 17.99 12.80
N GLY A 205 10.99 17.55 12.63
CA GLY A 205 11.39 16.16 12.89
C GLY A 205 11.12 15.19 11.74
N THR A 206 10.61 15.68 10.59
CA THR A 206 10.48 14.85 9.38
C THR A 206 11.87 14.40 8.91
N PRO A 207 12.17 13.08 8.89
CA PRO A 207 13.46 12.58 8.42
C PRO A 207 13.75 12.95 6.95
N VAL A 208 15.01 12.94 6.56
CA VAL A 208 15.36 13.09 5.14
C VAL A 208 14.89 11.85 4.37
N GLY A 209 14.12 12.07 3.31
CA GLY A 209 13.53 10.98 2.51
C GLY A 209 12.54 11.49 1.47
N ASP A 210 11.97 10.56 0.72
CA ASP A 210 10.90 10.80 -0.24
C ASP A 210 9.55 10.50 0.40
N TYR A 211 8.62 11.43 0.26
CA TYR A 211 7.26 11.37 0.82
C TYR A 211 6.22 11.40 -0.29
N ARG A 212 5.22 10.55 -0.20
CA ARG A 212 4.17 10.47 -1.21
C ARG A 212 3.15 11.58 -1.03
N ILE A 213 2.95 12.38 -2.07
CA ILE A 213 1.81 13.31 -2.18
C ILE A 213 0.71 12.60 -2.97
N ARG A 214 -0.52 12.64 -2.46
CA ARG A 214 -1.72 12.20 -3.17
C ARG A 214 -2.71 13.35 -3.29
N LEU A 215 -3.11 13.62 -4.53
CA LEU A 215 -4.22 14.50 -4.85
C LEU A 215 -5.42 13.65 -5.24
N ARG A 216 -6.61 14.06 -4.82
CA ARG A 216 -7.84 13.43 -5.26
C ARG A 216 -8.95 14.46 -5.40
N GLY A 217 -9.56 14.49 -6.60
CA GLY A 217 -10.67 15.34 -6.93
C GLY A 217 -11.95 14.55 -7.17
N ARG A 218 -13.11 15.16 -6.90
CA ARG A 218 -14.41 14.59 -7.25
C ARG A 218 -15.52 15.64 -7.26
N PRO A 219 -16.65 15.35 -7.94
CA PRO A 219 -17.84 16.18 -7.87
C PRO A 219 -18.40 16.31 -6.44
N SER A 220 -19.04 17.44 -6.14
CA SER A 220 -19.49 17.80 -4.78
C SER A 220 -20.58 16.91 -4.19
N TRP A 221 -21.38 16.28 -5.03
CA TRP A 221 -22.51 15.47 -4.58
C TRP A 221 -22.13 14.08 -4.04
N ASP A 222 -20.87 13.74 -4.10
CA ASP A 222 -20.39 12.38 -3.81
C ASP A 222 -19.86 12.17 -2.37
N GLY A 223 -20.02 13.13 -1.46
CA GLY A 223 -19.62 13.14 -0.03
C GLY A 223 -18.12 13.37 0.22
N PRO A 224 -17.51 13.10 1.40
CA PRO A 224 -16.11 13.40 1.75
C PRO A 224 -15.10 12.64 0.87
N VAL A 225 -14.01 13.26 0.47
CA VAL A 225 -12.95 12.61 -0.32
C VAL A 225 -12.19 11.62 0.56
N ASN A 226 -12.03 10.39 0.07
CA ASN A 226 -11.22 9.36 0.72
C ASN A 226 -9.94 9.18 -0.11
N PRO A 227 -8.75 9.05 0.48
CA PRO A 227 -7.51 8.86 -0.26
C PRO A 227 -7.48 7.56 -1.07
N CYS A 228 -8.30 6.58 -0.72
CA CYS A 228 -8.30 5.22 -1.26
C CYS A 228 -9.66 4.82 -1.85
N GLY A 229 -9.67 3.72 -2.60
CA GLY A 229 -10.89 3.12 -3.13
C GLY A 229 -11.41 3.77 -4.41
N HIS A 230 -12.58 3.31 -4.83
CA HIS A 230 -13.26 3.77 -6.05
C HIS A 230 -14.24 4.90 -5.72
N ILE A 231 -14.31 5.92 -6.57
CA ILE A 231 -15.29 7.02 -6.52
C ILE A 231 -15.96 7.21 -7.86
#